data_fc2f1a448e502d2ac324cea7f2bd6055
#
_entry.id   fc2f1a448e502d2ac324cea7f2bd6055
#
_cell.length_a   1.000
_cell.length_b   1.000
_cell.length_c   1.000
_cell.angle_alpha   90.00
_cell.angle_beta   90.00
_cell.angle_gamma   90.00
#
_symmetry.space_group_name_H-M   'P 1'
#
loop_
_entity.id
_entity.type
_entity.pdbx_description
1 polymer ?
#
loop_
_entity_poly.entity_id
_entity_poly.type
_entity_poly.pdbx_seq_one_letter_code
_entity_poly.pdbx_strand_id
1 'polypeptide(L)'
;MGKYLDPRADLTFKKIFGEHKHLVISLLNALLPLKDDECVESIEYWPAEKVPDRPLAEKDSIVDVCCKDNKNREFIVEMQMTWTDSFKKRVLLNASKAYVAQSKKGDDYELLQPVYALNFVNENFMNDVDEYYHYYHLVHDKYTDKVIDGLHLIFVELKKFKPQTFSERKMQVLWLRFLTEINENTREVPAELLENAEVSEALEIVERAAFDDAEMRAYDKFWDNVSVLKTLENARKREIEAAEKAKAEAEEAKAKAEEAEAKLKQEKFETARKLKVMSVMTTEQIAEATGLTAEVIEGL
;
A
#
# COMPACT_ATOMS: atom_id res chain seq x y z
N MET A 1 4.32 -21.89 24.42
CA MET A 1 4.61 -20.56 23.87
C MET A 1 5.86 -20.67 22.98
N GLY A 2 5.91 -19.97 21.87
CA GLY A 2 7.05 -19.98 20.96
C GLY A 2 8.30 -19.36 21.58
N LYS A 3 9.47 -19.73 21.05
CA LYS A 3 10.76 -19.20 21.50
C LYS A 3 10.96 -17.75 21.04
N TYR A 4 10.45 -17.39 19.88
CA TYR A 4 10.65 -16.08 19.22
C TYR A 4 9.36 -15.27 19.23
N LEU A 5 9.51 -13.94 19.22
CA LEU A 5 8.46 -12.99 18.88
C LEU A 5 8.52 -12.65 17.41
N ASP A 6 7.40 -12.15 16.85
CA ASP A 6 7.36 -11.73 15.45
C ASP A 6 8.17 -10.44 15.25
N PRO A 7 9.22 -10.44 14.39
CA PRO A 7 10.06 -9.25 14.16
C PRO A 7 9.32 -8.09 13.49
N ARG A 8 8.11 -8.33 12.96
CA ARG A 8 7.28 -7.30 12.32
C ARG A 8 6.41 -6.52 13.30
N ALA A 9 6.32 -6.94 14.56
CA ALA A 9 5.62 -6.15 15.56
C ALA A 9 6.40 -4.86 15.86
N ASP A 10 5.68 -3.76 16.10
CA ASP A 10 6.26 -2.44 16.33
C ASP A 10 7.39 -2.46 17.37
N LEU A 11 7.15 -3.13 18.49
CA LEU A 11 8.13 -3.24 19.58
C LEU A 11 9.41 -3.96 19.13
N THR A 12 9.27 -5.14 18.52
CA THR A 12 10.43 -5.97 18.09
C THR A 12 11.18 -5.30 16.95
N PHE A 13 10.46 -4.70 15.98
CA PHE A 13 11.06 -3.99 14.87
C PHE A 13 11.90 -2.80 15.34
N LYS A 14 11.37 -1.99 16.25
CA LYS A 14 12.09 -0.85 16.85
C LYS A 14 13.26 -1.33 17.71
N LYS A 15 13.12 -2.40 18.46
CA LYS A 15 14.20 -2.97 19.28
C LYS A 15 15.36 -3.44 18.39
N ILE A 16 15.09 -4.08 17.24
CA ILE A 16 16.12 -4.53 16.31
C ILE A 16 16.76 -3.32 15.58
N PHE A 17 15.95 -2.53 14.89
CA PHE A 17 16.44 -1.53 13.93
C PHE A 17 16.52 -0.12 14.50
N GLY A 18 15.83 0.16 15.60
CA GLY A 18 15.89 1.46 16.29
C GLY A 18 16.98 1.56 17.36
N GLU A 19 17.47 0.43 17.87
CA GLU A 19 18.48 0.41 18.95
C GLU A 19 19.86 -0.07 18.48
N HIS A 20 19.93 -0.86 17.38
CA HIS A 20 21.16 -1.47 16.88
C HIS A 20 21.57 -0.90 15.53
N LYS A 21 22.45 0.12 15.54
CA LYS A 21 22.88 0.86 14.33
C LYS A 21 23.41 -0.03 13.22
N HIS A 22 24.23 -1.02 13.54
CA HIS A 22 24.84 -1.91 12.55
C HIS A 22 23.80 -2.81 11.85
N LEU A 23 22.72 -3.21 12.55
CA LEU A 23 21.63 -4.01 11.95
C LEU A 23 20.83 -3.20 10.95
N VAL A 24 20.48 -1.95 11.28
CA VAL A 24 19.78 -1.09 10.31
C VAL A 24 20.70 -0.69 9.15
N ILE A 25 21.98 -0.48 9.35
CA ILE A 25 22.96 -0.25 8.27
C ILE A 25 22.98 -1.46 7.33
N SER A 26 23.09 -2.68 7.86
CA SER A 26 23.04 -3.91 7.08
C SER A 26 21.71 -4.03 6.27
N LEU A 27 20.58 -3.72 6.90
CA LEU A 27 19.27 -3.72 6.24
C LEU A 27 19.19 -2.70 5.10
N LEU A 28 19.63 -1.45 5.35
CA LEU A 28 19.63 -0.37 4.36
C LEU A 28 20.51 -0.72 3.16
N ASN A 29 21.75 -1.17 3.39
CA ASN A 29 22.65 -1.57 2.32
C ASN A 29 22.17 -2.78 1.52
N ALA A 30 21.38 -3.66 2.14
CA ALA A 30 20.80 -4.81 1.47
C ALA A 30 19.59 -4.48 0.57
N LEU A 31 18.81 -3.47 0.94
CA LEU A 31 17.48 -3.23 0.34
C LEU A 31 17.36 -1.92 -0.44
N LEU A 32 18.22 -0.94 -0.17
CA LEU A 32 18.19 0.31 -0.92
C LEU A 32 18.91 0.18 -2.27
N PRO A 33 18.47 0.93 -3.29
CA PRO A 33 19.08 0.93 -4.62
C PRO A 33 20.35 1.81 -4.65
N LEU A 34 21.26 1.61 -3.68
CA LEU A 34 22.52 2.34 -3.58
C LEU A 34 23.56 1.73 -4.52
N LYS A 35 24.44 2.57 -5.04
CA LYS A 35 25.63 2.11 -5.76
C LYS A 35 26.70 1.63 -4.78
N ASP A 36 27.67 0.88 -5.26
CA ASP A 36 28.74 0.31 -4.41
C ASP A 36 29.52 1.37 -3.64
N ASP A 37 29.72 2.56 -4.22
CA ASP A 37 30.38 3.72 -3.61
C ASP A 37 29.45 4.58 -2.71
N GLU A 38 28.17 4.23 -2.67
CA GLU A 38 27.14 4.94 -1.90
C GLU A 38 26.70 4.16 -0.65
N CYS A 39 27.35 3.06 -0.28
CA CYS A 39 27.00 2.30 0.91
C CYS A 39 26.92 3.17 2.17
N VAL A 40 25.99 2.84 3.04
CA VAL A 40 25.84 3.45 4.36
C VAL A 40 26.89 2.84 5.28
N GLU A 41 27.81 3.65 5.81
CA GLU A 41 28.90 3.21 6.70
C GLU A 41 28.59 3.48 8.17
N SER A 42 27.89 4.58 8.45
CA SER A 42 27.52 4.98 9.79
C SER A 42 26.21 5.76 9.77
N ILE A 43 25.48 5.72 10.89
CA ILE A 43 24.24 6.47 11.06
C ILE A 43 24.15 7.14 12.44
N GLU A 44 23.33 8.19 12.48
CA GLU A 44 22.80 8.76 13.71
C GLU A 44 21.28 8.67 13.68
N TYR A 45 20.66 8.16 14.77
CA TYR A 45 19.22 8.16 14.88
C TYR A 45 18.70 9.58 15.10
N TRP A 46 17.60 9.88 14.43
CA TRP A 46 16.83 11.09 14.67
C TRP A 46 15.65 10.75 15.57
N PRO A 47 15.30 11.64 16.52
CA PRO A 47 14.03 11.50 17.22
C PRO A 47 12.87 11.50 16.21
N ALA A 48 12.01 10.49 16.29
CA ALA A 48 10.82 10.36 15.43
C ALA A 48 9.90 11.60 15.50
N GLU A 49 10.00 12.39 16.57
CA GLU A 49 9.26 13.61 16.86
C GLU A 49 9.77 14.87 16.14
N LYS A 50 10.94 14.81 15.45
CA LYS A 50 11.55 16.00 14.79
C LYS A 50 11.04 16.28 13.38
N VAL A 51 10.02 15.61 12.90
CA VAL A 51 9.24 16.09 11.75
C VAL A 51 8.44 17.30 12.26
N PRO A 52 8.74 18.55 11.84
CA PRO A 52 8.24 19.75 12.52
C PRO A 52 6.72 19.75 12.60
N ASP A 53 6.21 19.78 13.84
CA ASP A 53 4.81 19.99 14.13
C ASP A 53 4.37 21.36 13.60
N ARG A 54 3.37 21.35 12.75
CA ARG A 54 2.48 22.51 12.68
C ARG A 54 1.44 22.35 13.79
N PRO A 55 1.18 23.37 14.62
CA PRO A 55 0.30 23.29 15.81
C PRO A 55 -1.18 22.97 15.55
N LEU A 56 -1.56 22.53 14.34
CA LEU A 56 -2.94 22.34 13.89
C LEU A 56 -3.25 20.96 13.28
N ALA A 57 -2.37 19.97 13.41
CA ALA A 57 -2.64 18.63 12.91
C ALA A 57 -2.27 17.58 13.97
N GLU A 58 -3.23 17.16 14.78
CA GLU A 58 -3.22 15.95 15.63
C GLU A 58 -3.12 14.66 14.80
N LYS A 59 -2.08 14.53 13.99
CA LYS A 59 -1.68 13.26 13.39
C LYS A 59 -0.19 13.15 13.56
N ASP A 60 0.21 12.67 14.72
CA ASP A 60 1.56 12.19 14.97
C ASP A 60 1.86 11.07 13.99
N SER A 61 2.60 11.40 12.95
CA SER A 61 3.13 10.42 12.02
C SER A 61 4.41 9.89 12.64
N ILE A 62 4.27 8.92 13.55
CA ILE A 62 5.40 8.23 14.16
C ILE A 62 5.91 7.25 13.11
N VAL A 63 7.15 7.45 12.66
CA VAL A 63 7.90 6.49 11.85
C VAL A 63 8.66 5.53 12.76
N ASP A 64 8.85 4.28 12.35
CA ASP A 64 9.45 3.28 13.22
C ASP A 64 10.94 3.55 13.47
N VAL A 65 11.69 3.83 12.41
CA VAL A 65 13.12 4.17 12.48
C VAL A 65 13.41 5.34 11.55
N CYS A 66 14.09 6.36 12.07
CA CYS A 66 14.58 7.49 11.30
C CYS A 66 16.05 7.74 11.62
N CYS A 67 16.89 7.79 10.59
CA CYS A 67 18.32 7.99 10.77
C CYS A 67 18.94 8.76 9.60
N LYS A 68 20.17 9.24 9.83
CA LYS A 68 20.96 10.01 8.88
C LYS A 68 22.38 9.48 8.85
N ASP A 69 22.98 9.38 7.67
CA ASP A 69 24.34 8.94 7.53
C ASP A 69 25.37 10.08 7.58
N ASN A 70 26.65 9.71 7.44
CA ASN A 70 27.78 10.65 7.40
C ASN A 70 27.81 11.55 6.15
N LYS A 71 27.04 11.22 5.11
CA LYS A 71 26.83 12.04 3.90
C LYS A 71 25.58 12.93 4.01
N ASN A 72 24.93 12.95 5.17
CA ASN A 72 23.69 13.65 5.47
C ASN A 72 22.45 13.16 4.70
N ARG A 73 22.49 11.98 4.08
CA ARG A 73 21.29 11.33 3.51
C ARG A 73 20.38 10.86 4.64
N GLU A 74 19.09 10.99 4.45
CA GLU A 74 18.10 10.62 5.47
C GLU A 74 17.38 9.33 5.08
N PHE A 75 17.17 8.47 6.07
CA PHE A 75 16.55 7.16 5.91
C PHE A 75 15.38 7.03 6.87
N ILE A 76 14.23 6.69 6.32
CA ILE A 76 13.01 6.35 7.05
C ILE A 76 12.74 4.87 6.80
N VAL A 77 12.57 4.08 7.86
CA VAL A 77 12.20 2.67 7.75
C VAL A 77 10.90 2.45 8.51
N GLU A 78 9.89 1.91 7.83
CA GLU A 78 8.56 1.63 8.40
C GLU A 78 8.15 0.17 8.17
N MET A 79 7.48 -0.42 9.18
CA MET A 79 6.82 -1.73 9.09
C MET A 79 5.30 -1.55 9.18
N GLN A 80 4.60 -1.82 8.09
CA GLN A 80 3.15 -1.66 8.00
C GLN A 80 2.45 -3.02 7.93
N MET A 81 1.64 -3.32 8.93
CA MET A 81 0.95 -4.62 9.03
C MET A 81 -0.30 -4.72 8.16
N THR A 82 -1.00 -3.61 7.92
CA THR A 82 -2.23 -3.53 7.12
C THR A 82 -2.08 -2.47 6.05
N TRP A 83 -2.56 -2.76 4.84
CA TRP A 83 -2.53 -1.80 3.75
C TRP A 83 -3.74 -0.88 3.77
N THR A 84 -3.51 0.40 3.51
CA THR A 84 -4.57 1.39 3.20
C THR A 84 -4.15 2.23 2.00
N ASP A 85 -5.09 2.68 1.17
CA ASP A 85 -4.80 3.55 0.02
C ASP A 85 -4.13 4.87 0.41
N SER A 86 -4.34 5.31 1.65
CA SER A 86 -3.70 6.49 2.21
C SER A 86 -2.24 6.27 2.60
N PHE A 87 -1.78 5.01 2.72
CA PHE A 87 -0.42 4.70 3.17
C PHE A 87 0.64 5.26 2.22
N LYS A 88 0.50 5.07 0.90
CA LYS A 88 1.43 5.68 -0.09
C LYS A 88 1.53 7.21 0.07
N LYS A 89 0.39 7.88 0.33
CA LYS A 89 0.35 9.33 0.55
C LYS A 89 1.02 9.73 1.85
N ARG A 90 0.89 8.91 2.91
CA ARG A 90 1.56 9.10 4.19
C ARG A 90 3.07 8.98 4.05
N VAL A 91 3.55 7.94 3.37
CA VAL A 91 4.97 7.74 3.09
C VAL A 91 5.55 8.93 2.30
N LEU A 92 4.87 9.35 1.22
CA LEU A 92 5.29 10.52 0.45
C LEU A 92 5.33 11.78 1.32
N LEU A 93 4.31 12.00 2.17
CA LEU A 93 4.26 13.14 3.08
C LEU A 93 5.42 13.12 4.07
N ASN A 94 5.72 11.96 4.68
CA ASN A 94 6.80 11.81 5.66
C ASN A 94 8.17 12.06 5.01
N ALA A 95 8.43 11.46 3.86
CA ALA A 95 9.67 11.69 3.10
C ALA A 95 9.82 13.16 2.67
N SER A 96 8.71 13.80 2.24
CA SER A 96 8.72 15.22 1.87
C SER A 96 8.99 16.13 3.08
N LYS A 97 8.43 15.81 4.25
CA LYS A 97 8.70 16.56 5.49
C LYS A 97 10.18 16.44 5.87
N ALA A 98 10.77 15.24 5.81
CA ALA A 98 12.18 15.03 6.07
C ALA A 98 13.05 15.83 5.08
N TYR A 99 12.72 15.80 3.79
CA TYR A 99 13.43 16.56 2.77
C TYR A 99 13.36 18.07 3.00
N VAL A 100 12.18 18.62 3.31
CA VAL A 100 11.99 20.05 3.61
C VAL A 100 12.68 20.47 4.91
N ALA A 101 12.75 19.59 5.91
CA ALA A 101 13.37 19.89 7.21
C ALA A 101 14.90 20.09 7.10
N GLN A 102 15.53 19.65 6.02
CA GLN A 102 16.96 19.89 5.76
C GLN A 102 17.28 21.36 5.44
N SER A 103 16.29 22.11 4.89
CA SER A 103 16.50 23.48 4.43
C SER A 103 16.15 24.49 5.51
N LYS A 104 17.06 25.42 5.81
CA LYS A 104 16.82 26.62 6.61
C LYS A 104 16.84 27.86 5.72
N LYS A 105 16.29 28.95 6.24
CA LYS A 105 16.24 30.22 5.50
C LYS A 105 17.64 30.71 5.13
N GLY A 106 17.94 30.74 3.83
CA GLY A 106 19.22 31.23 3.30
C GLY A 106 20.25 30.15 3.00
N ASP A 107 19.91 28.87 3.22
CA ASP A 107 20.77 27.74 2.85
C ASP A 107 20.82 27.56 1.33
N ASP A 108 21.93 27.00 0.85
CA ASP A 108 22.10 26.59 -0.53
C ASP A 108 21.33 25.30 -0.81
N TYR A 109 20.54 25.27 -1.88
CA TYR A 109 19.78 24.08 -2.29
C TYR A 109 20.66 22.90 -2.71
N GLU A 110 21.91 23.11 -3.10
CA GLU A 110 22.86 22.06 -3.41
C GLU A 110 23.24 21.22 -2.18
N LEU A 111 22.97 21.72 -0.97
CA LEU A 111 23.21 20.99 0.28
C LEU A 111 22.11 19.97 0.62
N LEU A 112 20.96 20.03 -0.08
CA LEU A 112 19.88 19.09 0.12
C LEU A 112 20.32 17.70 -0.30
N GLN A 113 20.12 16.73 0.58
CA GLN A 113 20.46 15.33 0.36
C GLN A 113 19.22 14.48 0.12
N PRO A 114 19.35 13.34 -0.59
CA PRO A 114 18.23 12.45 -0.82
C PRO A 114 17.65 11.89 0.48
N VAL A 115 16.33 11.65 0.47
CA VAL A 115 15.59 10.94 1.51
C VAL A 115 15.14 9.60 0.95
N TYR A 116 15.49 8.53 1.63
CA TYR A 116 15.11 7.15 1.30
C TYR A 116 14.06 6.66 2.30
N ALA A 117 12.86 6.35 1.84
CA ALA A 117 11.81 5.76 2.65
C ALA A 117 11.63 4.28 2.28
N LEU A 118 12.12 3.37 3.13
CA LEU A 118 12.01 1.93 3.00
C LEU A 118 10.82 1.44 3.82
N ASN A 119 9.80 0.92 3.14
CA ASN A 119 8.54 0.53 3.75
C ASN A 119 8.28 -0.95 3.53
N PHE A 120 8.23 -1.73 4.59
CA PHE A 120 7.79 -3.11 4.57
C PHE A 120 6.28 -3.16 4.74
N VAL A 121 5.60 -3.89 3.86
CA VAL A 121 4.15 -4.03 3.89
C VAL A 121 3.79 -5.51 4.02
N ASN A 122 3.10 -5.87 5.10
CA ASN A 122 2.67 -7.26 5.34
C ASN A 122 1.34 -7.59 4.65
N GLU A 123 1.07 -6.95 3.51
CA GLU A 123 -0.09 -7.20 2.65
C GLU A 123 0.27 -6.99 1.18
N ASN A 124 -0.53 -7.58 0.28
CA ASN A 124 -0.42 -7.32 -1.16
C ASN A 124 -1.27 -6.09 -1.50
N PHE A 125 -0.67 -5.13 -2.20
CA PHE A 125 -1.37 -3.90 -2.62
C PHE A 125 -1.28 -3.65 -4.14
N MET A 126 -0.38 -4.32 -4.86
CA MET A 126 -0.30 -4.32 -6.32
C MET A 126 -0.64 -5.71 -6.83
N ASN A 127 -1.94 -6.01 -6.99
CA ASN A 127 -2.40 -7.36 -7.32
C ASN A 127 -2.18 -7.74 -8.79
N ASP A 128 -1.86 -6.77 -9.63
CA ASP A 128 -1.61 -6.88 -11.07
C ASP A 128 -0.16 -7.18 -11.43
N VAL A 129 0.77 -7.17 -10.46
CA VAL A 129 2.18 -7.49 -10.65
C VAL A 129 2.66 -8.50 -9.60
N ASP A 130 3.59 -9.38 -9.98
CA ASP A 130 4.14 -10.44 -9.12
C ASP A 130 5.34 -9.98 -8.30
N GLU A 131 5.97 -8.88 -8.68
CA GLU A 131 7.12 -8.32 -7.99
C GLU A 131 6.76 -7.93 -6.57
N TYR A 132 7.67 -8.21 -5.64
CA TYR A 132 7.54 -7.84 -4.24
C TYR A 132 8.22 -6.53 -3.88
N TYR A 133 9.12 -6.02 -4.74
CA TYR A 133 9.94 -4.84 -4.51
C TYR A 133 9.58 -3.73 -5.49
N HIS A 134 9.12 -2.60 -4.98
CA HIS A 134 8.66 -1.45 -5.78
C HIS A 134 9.46 -0.22 -5.42
N TYR A 135 10.15 0.34 -6.39
CA TYR A 135 10.96 1.54 -6.23
C TYR A 135 10.39 2.70 -7.03
N TYR A 136 10.12 3.80 -6.34
CA TYR A 136 9.60 5.04 -6.91
C TYR A 136 10.59 6.18 -6.68
N HIS A 137 10.86 6.95 -7.75
CA HIS A 137 11.67 8.16 -7.73
C HIS A 137 11.21 9.10 -8.84
N LEU A 138 11.69 10.35 -8.82
CA LEU A 138 11.27 11.36 -9.78
C LEU A 138 12.09 11.26 -11.07
N VAL A 139 11.41 10.98 -12.18
CA VAL A 139 12.02 10.88 -13.51
C VAL A 139 11.25 11.69 -14.53
N HIS A 140 11.91 12.08 -15.61
CA HIS A 140 11.23 12.66 -16.76
C HIS A 140 10.37 11.59 -17.45
N ASP A 141 9.10 11.91 -17.79
CA ASP A 141 8.12 10.95 -18.32
C ASP A 141 8.54 10.22 -19.60
N LYS A 142 9.28 10.92 -20.48
CA LYS A 142 9.77 10.37 -21.76
C LYS A 142 11.23 9.90 -21.72
N TYR A 143 12.02 10.47 -20.82
CA TYR A 143 13.45 10.20 -20.68
C TYR A 143 13.74 9.74 -19.27
N THR A 144 13.44 8.48 -18.97
CA THR A 144 13.49 7.91 -17.63
C THR A 144 14.91 7.81 -17.04
N ASP A 145 15.93 8.03 -17.87
CA ASP A 145 17.33 8.21 -17.45
C ASP A 145 17.61 9.61 -16.84
N LYS A 146 16.68 10.57 -17.02
CA LYS A 146 16.77 11.91 -16.45
C LYS A 146 16.03 11.94 -15.11
N VAL A 147 16.80 11.90 -14.04
CA VAL A 147 16.33 11.83 -12.65
C VAL A 147 16.46 13.19 -11.99
N ILE A 148 15.46 13.59 -11.21
CA ILE A 148 15.58 14.62 -10.18
C ILE A 148 15.80 13.87 -8.87
N ASP A 149 17.03 13.89 -8.38
CA ASP A 149 17.40 13.25 -7.11
C ASP A 149 16.80 13.98 -5.92
N GLY A 150 16.28 13.26 -4.96
CA GLY A 150 15.70 13.87 -3.75
C GLY A 150 14.81 12.93 -2.96
N LEU A 151 13.79 12.33 -3.56
CA LEU A 151 12.86 11.41 -2.88
C LEU A 151 12.91 10.01 -3.50
N HIS A 152 13.24 9.02 -2.68
CA HIS A 152 13.27 7.60 -3.04
C HIS A 152 12.32 6.84 -2.12
N LEU A 153 11.22 6.33 -2.71
CA LEU A 153 10.20 5.60 -1.96
C LEU A 153 10.26 4.12 -2.35
N ILE A 154 10.57 3.28 -1.39
CA ILE A 154 10.68 1.84 -1.59
C ILE A 154 9.58 1.14 -0.81
N PHE A 155 8.84 0.25 -1.47
CA PHE A 155 7.83 -0.60 -0.84
C PHE A 155 8.18 -2.06 -1.10
N VAL A 156 8.14 -2.86 -0.03
CA VAL A 156 8.42 -4.31 -0.07
C VAL A 156 7.19 -5.06 0.39
N GLU A 157 6.50 -5.75 -0.53
CA GLU A 157 5.33 -6.60 -0.24
C GLU A 157 5.78 -7.95 0.32
N LEU A 158 5.87 -8.08 1.64
CA LEU A 158 6.43 -9.26 2.30
C LEU A 158 5.71 -10.57 1.93
N LYS A 159 4.40 -10.54 1.69
CA LYS A 159 3.62 -11.73 1.32
C LYS A 159 3.91 -12.25 -0.08
N LYS A 160 4.47 -11.43 -0.98
CA LYS A 160 4.89 -11.84 -2.32
C LYS A 160 6.31 -12.39 -2.35
N PHE A 161 7.11 -12.07 -1.33
CA PHE A 161 8.48 -12.54 -1.26
C PHE A 161 8.49 -14.08 -1.17
N LYS A 162 9.23 -14.69 -2.08
CA LYS A 162 9.52 -16.13 -2.07
C LYS A 162 11.03 -16.28 -2.03
N PRO A 163 11.57 -17.05 -1.08
CA PRO A 163 13.00 -17.32 -1.02
C PRO A 163 13.44 -17.96 -2.35
N GLN A 164 14.29 -17.28 -3.09
CA GLN A 164 14.90 -17.84 -4.30
C GLN A 164 16.29 -18.35 -3.92
N THR A 165 16.63 -19.52 -4.45
CA THR A 165 17.97 -20.09 -4.31
C THR A 165 18.99 -19.16 -4.95
N PHE A 166 19.89 -18.61 -4.12
CA PHE A 166 21.11 -17.87 -4.49
C PHE A 166 20.93 -16.76 -5.54
N SER A 167 20.60 -15.57 -5.04
CA SER A 167 20.75 -14.34 -5.81
C SER A 167 22.06 -13.63 -5.41
N GLU A 168 22.54 -12.75 -6.29
CA GLU A 168 23.67 -11.82 -6.02
C GLU A 168 23.42 -10.94 -4.78
N ARG A 169 22.17 -10.83 -4.32
CA ARG A 169 21.75 -10.04 -3.15
C ARG A 169 21.46 -10.93 -1.93
N LYS A 170 22.45 -11.71 -1.51
CA LYS A 170 22.31 -12.65 -0.38
C LYS A 170 21.75 -11.99 0.89
N MET A 171 22.24 -10.82 1.29
CA MET A 171 21.79 -10.11 2.49
C MET A 171 20.32 -9.65 2.40
N GLN A 172 19.87 -9.18 1.22
CA GLN A 172 18.45 -8.86 1.00
C GLN A 172 17.56 -10.08 1.25
N VAL A 173 17.93 -11.25 0.72
CA VAL A 173 17.19 -12.50 0.92
C VAL A 173 17.18 -12.89 2.40
N LEU A 174 18.32 -12.80 3.11
CA LEU A 174 18.39 -13.15 4.52
C LEU A 174 17.51 -12.25 5.41
N TRP A 175 17.53 -10.93 5.21
CA TRP A 175 16.65 -10.01 5.93
C TRP A 175 15.17 -10.25 5.63
N LEU A 176 14.81 -10.49 4.37
CA LEU A 176 13.43 -10.76 4.01
C LEU A 176 12.95 -12.11 4.55
N ARG A 177 13.81 -13.15 4.56
CA ARG A 177 13.52 -14.42 5.21
C ARG A 177 13.33 -14.26 6.71
N PHE A 178 14.22 -13.52 7.39
CA PHE A 178 14.07 -13.21 8.81
C PHE A 178 12.71 -12.56 9.11
N LEU A 179 12.31 -11.53 8.33
CA LEU A 179 11.04 -10.84 8.52
C LEU A 179 9.81 -11.69 8.16
N THR A 180 9.93 -12.70 7.31
CA THR A 180 8.79 -13.49 6.83
C THR A 180 8.67 -14.87 7.46
N GLU A 181 9.80 -15.50 7.84
CA GLU A 181 9.83 -16.88 8.36
C GLU A 181 9.87 -16.95 9.88
N ILE A 182 10.38 -15.90 10.55
CA ILE A 182 10.46 -15.89 12.02
C ILE A 182 9.18 -15.31 12.64
N ASN A 183 8.60 -16.06 13.56
CA ASN A 183 7.41 -15.69 14.32
C ASN A 183 7.22 -16.61 15.53
N GLU A 184 6.15 -16.42 16.30
CA GLU A 184 5.84 -17.19 17.50
C GLU A 184 5.69 -18.71 17.27
N ASN A 185 5.43 -19.14 16.05
CA ASN A 185 5.28 -20.55 15.70
C ASN A 185 6.59 -21.19 15.23
N THR A 186 7.67 -20.40 15.08
CA THR A 186 8.98 -20.88 14.64
C THR A 186 9.56 -21.83 15.67
N ARG A 187 9.78 -23.07 15.27
CA ARG A 187 10.39 -24.14 16.09
C ARG A 187 11.85 -24.35 15.75
N GLU A 188 12.17 -24.31 14.48
CA GLU A 188 13.52 -24.47 13.94
C GLU A 188 13.82 -23.27 13.05
N VAL A 189 15.00 -22.69 13.24
CA VAL A 189 15.48 -21.56 12.42
C VAL A 189 16.33 -22.14 11.30
N PRO A 190 16.13 -21.70 10.04
CA PRO A 190 16.99 -22.11 8.92
C PRO A 190 18.47 -21.81 9.20
N ALA A 191 19.34 -22.78 8.87
CA ALA A 191 20.77 -22.67 9.14
C ALA A 191 21.43 -21.41 8.54
N GLU A 192 20.98 -21.02 7.35
CA GLU A 192 21.50 -19.83 6.65
C GLU A 192 21.27 -18.52 7.44
N LEU A 193 20.18 -18.45 8.23
CA LEU A 193 19.90 -17.30 9.09
C LEU A 193 20.81 -17.30 10.33
N LEU A 194 21.15 -18.47 10.86
CA LEU A 194 22.04 -18.62 12.01
C LEU A 194 23.53 -18.41 11.66
N GLU A 195 23.91 -18.71 10.40
CA GLU A 195 25.28 -18.54 9.92
C GLU A 195 25.66 -17.08 9.64
N ASN A 196 24.69 -16.20 9.46
CA ASN A 196 24.93 -14.77 9.26
C ASN A 196 24.93 -14.03 10.60
N ALA A 197 25.98 -13.28 10.90
CA ALA A 197 26.18 -12.66 12.20
C ALA A 197 25.08 -11.65 12.55
N GLU A 198 24.71 -10.77 11.61
CA GLU A 198 23.72 -9.72 11.84
C GLU A 198 22.30 -10.30 12.02
N VAL A 199 21.95 -11.30 11.21
CA VAL A 199 20.62 -11.94 11.31
C VAL A 199 20.56 -12.83 12.55
N SER A 200 21.64 -13.50 12.92
CA SER A 200 21.72 -14.28 14.15
C SER A 200 21.58 -13.41 15.39
N GLU A 201 22.20 -12.23 15.43
CA GLU A 201 21.99 -11.25 16.48
C GLU A 201 20.56 -10.74 16.54
N ALA A 202 19.93 -10.44 15.38
CA ALA A 202 18.53 -10.05 15.33
C ALA A 202 17.61 -11.15 15.85
N LEU A 203 17.93 -12.43 15.64
CA LEU A 203 17.21 -13.57 16.21
C LEU A 203 17.31 -13.61 17.74
N GLU A 204 18.48 -13.33 18.31
CA GLU A 204 18.66 -13.26 19.76
C GLU A 204 17.83 -12.13 20.38
N ILE A 205 17.77 -10.96 19.72
CA ILE A 205 16.98 -9.80 20.16
C ILE A 205 15.47 -10.14 20.23
N VAL A 206 14.95 -10.95 19.30
CA VAL A 206 13.53 -11.34 19.30
C VAL A 206 13.22 -12.59 20.08
N GLU A 207 14.18 -13.17 20.81
CA GLU A 207 13.86 -14.26 21.74
C GLU A 207 12.93 -13.76 22.85
N ARG A 208 11.83 -14.48 23.07
CA ARG A 208 10.82 -14.11 24.10
C ARG A 208 11.42 -13.92 25.50
N ALA A 209 12.47 -14.67 25.83
CA ALA A 209 13.17 -14.56 27.12
C ALA A 209 13.91 -13.24 27.32
N ALA A 210 14.14 -12.46 26.25
CA ALA A 210 14.79 -11.17 26.32
C ALA A 210 13.80 -10.01 26.64
N PHE A 211 12.50 -10.31 26.81
CA PHE A 211 11.44 -9.31 27.02
C PHE A 211 10.89 -9.41 28.45
N ASP A 212 10.69 -8.24 29.07
CA ASP A 212 10.03 -8.15 30.36
C ASP A 212 8.49 -8.19 30.22
N ASP A 213 7.79 -8.26 31.38
CA ASP A 213 6.33 -8.32 31.42
C ASP A 213 5.64 -7.07 30.85
N ALA A 214 6.28 -5.89 30.88
CA ALA A 214 5.71 -4.67 30.34
C ALA A 214 5.84 -4.66 28.81
N GLU A 215 6.99 -5.06 28.28
CA GLU A 215 7.25 -5.25 26.86
C GLU A 215 6.31 -6.32 26.27
N MET A 216 6.10 -7.43 26.97
CA MET A 216 5.17 -8.47 26.54
C MET A 216 3.72 -7.96 26.46
N ARG A 217 3.27 -7.18 27.44
CA ARG A 217 1.93 -6.55 27.37
C ARG A 217 1.81 -5.56 26.20
N ALA A 218 2.86 -4.80 25.89
CA ALA A 218 2.89 -3.90 24.74
C ALA A 218 2.82 -4.68 23.43
N TYR A 219 3.54 -5.80 23.32
CA TYR A 219 3.52 -6.70 22.18
C TYR A 219 2.13 -7.32 21.95
N ASP A 220 1.49 -7.84 23.00
CA ASP A 220 0.14 -8.41 22.92
C ASP A 220 -0.89 -7.35 22.49
N LYS A 221 -0.81 -6.14 23.06
CA LYS A 221 -1.68 -5.01 22.68
C LYS A 221 -1.50 -4.60 21.21
N PHE A 222 -0.28 -4.66 20.69
CA PHE A 222 -0.04 -4.40 19.27
C PHE A 222 -0.83 -5.37 18.40
N TRP A 223 -0.79 -6.68 18.68
CA TRP A 223 -1.50 -7.69 17.91
C TRP A 223 -3.03 -7.59 18.04
N ASP A 224 -3.53 -7.22 19.22
CA ASP A 224 -4.95 -6.88 19.40
C ASP A 224 -5.37 -5.74 18.49
N ASN A 225 -4.60 -4.65 18.44
CA ASN A 225 -4.85 -3.52 17.57
C ASN A 225 -4.83 -3.93 16.08
N VAL A 226 -3.84 -4.71 15.65
CA VAL A 226 -3.75 -5.24 14.27
C VAL A 226 -5.00 -6.07 13.93
N SER A 227 -5.48 -6.90 14.87
CA SER A 227 -6.68 -7.73 14.68
C SER A 227 -7.94 -6.89 14.53
N VAL A 228 -8.10 -5.83 15.32
CA VAL A 228 -9.21 -4.87 15.22
C VAL A 228 -9.16 -4.14 13.87
N LEU A 229 -8.00 -3.62 13.47
CA LEU A 229 -7.85 -2.93 12.18
C LEU A 229 -8.20 -3.84 11.01
N LYS A 230 -7.71 -5.08 10.99
CA LYS A 230 -8.05 -6.06 9.95
C LYS A 230 -9.55 -6.36 9.90
N THR A 231 -10.20 -6.45 11.06
CA THR A 231 -11.66 -6.67 11.13
C THR A 231 -12.43 -5.51 10.51
N LEU A 232 -12.04 -4.27 10.82
CA LEU A 232 -12.66 -3.07 10.27
C LEU A 232 -12.43 -2.94 8.75
N GLU A 233 -11.21 -3.21 8.28
CA GLU A 233 -10.91 -3.19 6.85
C GLU A 233 -11.67 -4.26 6.06
N ASN A 234 -11.79 -5.47 6.60
CA ASN A 234 -12.57 -6.54 5.97
C ASN A 234 -14.06 -6.19 5.92
N ALA A 235 -14.60 -5.57 6.96
CA ALA A 235 -15.97 -5.07 6.96
C ALA A 235 -16.18 -4.01 5.87
N ARG A 236 -15.30 -3.03 5.78
CA ARG A 236 -15.32 -1.98 4.76
C ARG A 236 -15.22 -2.54 3.33
N LYS A 237 -14.33 -3.51 3.09
CA LYS A 237 -14.20 -4.16 1.78
C LYS A 237 -15.51 -4.84 1.38
N ARG A 238 -16.16 -5.58 2.31
CA ARG A 238 -17.46 -6.22 2.05
C ARG A 238 -18.56 -5.21 1.75
N GLU A 239 -18.58 -4.06 2.42
CA GLU A 239 -19.55 -2.98 2.13
C GLU A 239 -19.35 -2.39 0.74
N ILE A 240 -18.10 -2.14 0.33
CA ILE A 240 -17.75 -1.63 -0.99
C ILE A 240 -18.17 -2.65 -2.07
N GLU A 241 -17.79 -3.91 -1.92
CA GLU A 241 -18.16 -4.99 -2.86
C GLU A 241 -19.69 -5.13 -2.98
N ALA A 242 -20.41 -5.05 -1.87
CA ALA A 242 -21.87 -5.10 -1.86
C ALA A 242 -22.50 -3.89 -2.58
N ALA A 243 -21.97 -2.69 -2.37
CA ALA A 243 -22.41 -1.47 -3.03
C ALA A 243 -22.15 -1.50 -4.54
N GLU A 244 -20.97 -1.96 -4.96
CA GLU A 244 -20.62 -2.12 -6.39
C GLU A 244 -21.52 -3.14 -7.07
N LYS A 245 -21.78 -4.27 -6.42
CA LYS A 245 -22.70 -5.29 -6.93
C LYS A 245 -24.13 -4.76 -7.08
N ALA A 246 -24.64 -4.07 -6.06
CA ALA A 246 -25.97 -3.46 -6.10
C ALA A 246 -26.07 -2.40 -7.22
N LYS A 247 -25.02 -1.61 -7.44
CA LYS A 247 -24.96 -0.65 -8.53
C LYS A 247 -24.99 -1.33 -9.90
N ALA A 248 -24.21 -2.39 -10.09
CA ALA A 248 -24.19 -3.15 -11.35
C ALA A 248 -25.56 -3.80 -11.63
N GLU A 249 -26.21 -4.39 -10.62
CA GLU A 249 -27.57 -4.96 -10.73
C GLU A 249 -28.62 -3.88 -11.10
N ALA A 250 -28.53 -2.68 -10.52
CA ALA A 250 -29.40 -1.58 -10.82
C ALA A 250 -29.20 -1.05 -12.26
N GLU A 251 -27.96 -0.94 -12.74
CA GLU A 251 -27.65 -0.55 -14.11
C GLU A 251 -28.18 -1.60 -15.13
N GLU A 252 -28.00 -2.89 -14.83
CA GLU A 252 -28.52 -3.96 -15.68
C GLU A 252 -30.07 -3.96 -15.72
N ALA A 253 -30.71 -3.77 -14.57
CA ALA A 253 -32.18 -3.67 -14.50
C ALA A 253 -32.69 -2.47 -15.30
N LYS A 254 -32.02 -1.32 -15.22
CA LYS A 254 -32.35 -0.12 -15.99
C LYS A 254 -32.21 -0.37 -17.50
N ALA A 255 -31.12 -0.98 -17.94
CA ALA A 255 -30.88 -1.30 -19.35
C ALA A 255 -31.96 -2.25 -19.89
N LYS A 256 -32.35 -3.27 -19.12
CA LYS A 256 -33.45 -4.19 -19.48
C LYS A 256 -34.82 -3.48 -19.58
N ALA A 257 -35.09 -2.54 -18.66
CA ALA A 257 -36.30 -1.75 -18.70
C ALA A 257 -36.37 -0.84 -19.94
N GLU A 258 -35.27 -0.15 -20.28
CA GLU A 258 -35.17 0.69 -21.47
C GLU A 258 -35.33 -0.14 -22.76
N GLU A 259 -34.72 -1.35 -22.83
CA GLU A 259 -34.88 -2.25 -23.96
C GLU A 259 -36.35 -2.74 -24.12
N ALA A 260 -37.00 -3.09 -23.00
CA ALA A 260 -38.40 -3.51 -23.01
C ALA A 260 -39.32 -2.38 -23.45
N GLU A 261 -39.08 -1.15 -22.98
CA GLU A 261 -39.84 0.03 -23.40
C GLU A 261 -39.67 0.33 -24.90
N ALA A 262 -38.43 0.24 -25.41
CA ALA A 262 -38.12 0.41 -26.82
C ALA A 262 -38.83 -0.63 -27.70
N LYS A 263 -38.82 -1.91 -27.28
CA LYS A 263 -39.56 -2.99 -27.98
C LYS A 263 -41.07 -2.75 -28.00
N LEU A 264 -41.64 -2.39 -26.86
CA LEU A 264 -43.08 -2.08 -26.76
C LEU A 264 -43.45 -0.89 -27.66
N LYS A 265 -42.63 0.14 -27.72
CA LYS A 265 -42.82 1.29 -28.60
C LYS A 265 -42.77 0.87 -30.06
N GLN A 266 -41.83 0.03 -30.45
CA GLN A 266 -41.74 -0.50 -31.82
C GLN A 266 -42.93 -1.33 -32.21
N GLU A 267 -43.39 -2.22 -31.34
CA GLU A 267 -44.64 -3.02 -31.57
C GLU A 267 -45.86 -2.14 -31.75
N LYS A 268 -46.02 -1.07 -30.97
CA LYS A 268 -47.09 -0.09 -31.12
C LYS A 268 -47.02 0.63 -32.48
N PHE A 269 -45.83 1.03 -32.93
CA PHE A 269 -45.65 1.63 -34.24
C PHE A 269 -45.97 0.67 -35.39
N GLU A 270 -45.53 -0.58 -35.33
CA GLU A 270 -45.84 -1.60 -36.34
C GLU A 270 -47.36 -1.89 -36.39
N THR A 271 -48.02 -1.97 -35.23
CA THR A 271 -49.45 -2.17 -35.14
C THR A 271 -50.19 -1.00 -35.73
N ALA A 272 -49.84 0.24 -35.37
CA ALA A 272 -50.45 1.44 -35.95
C ALA A 272 -50.28 1.51 -37.47
N ARG A 273 -49.10 1.16 -38.00
CA ARG A 273 -48.86 1.12 -39.44
C ARG A 273 -49.71 0.09 -40.18
N LYS A 274 -49.86 -1.10 -39.59
CA LYS A 274 -50.77 -2.15 -40.16
C LYS A 274 -52.21 -1.68 -40.20
N LEU A 275 -52.71 -1.12 -39.10
CA LEU A 275 -54.11 -0.62 -38.99
C LEU A 275 -54.38 0.54 -39.99
N LYS A 276 -53.38 1.44 -40.17
CA LYS A 276 -53.49 2.54 -41.14
C LYS A 276 -53.57 2.05 -42.59
N VAL A 277 -52.77 1.04 -42.96
CA VAL A 277 -52.80 0.44 -44.32
C VAL A 277 -54.10 -0.30 -44.59
N MET A 278 -54.71 -0.92 -43.59
CA MET A 278 -55.99 -1.63 -43.77
C MET A 278 -57.20 -0.69 -44.03
N SER A 279 -57.02 0.61 -43.76
CA SER A 279 -58.05 1.67 -43.97
C SER A 279 -59.41 1.39 -43.36
N VAL A 280 -59.46 0.60 -42.27
CA VAL A 280 -60.71 0.17 -41.62
C VAL A 280 -61.06 1.04 -40.40
N MET A 281 -60.05 1.82 -39.89
CA MET A 281 -60.16 2.65 -38.68
C MET A 281 -59.77 4.08 -38.95
N THR A 282 -60.37 5.04 -38.22
CA THR A 282 -59.89 6.45 -38.26
C THR A 282 -58.62 6.66 -37.48
N THR A 283 -57.92 7.78 -37.70
CA THR A 283 -56.70 8.14 -36.99
C THR A 283 -56.93 8.16 -35.47
N GLU A 284 -58.07 8.66 -35.00
CA GLU A 284 -58.41 8.70 -33.56
C GLU A 284 -58.59 7.29 -32.99
N GLN A 285 -59.26 6.40 -33.75
CA GLN A 285 -59.47 5.00 -33.32
C GLN A 285 -58.17 4.22 -33.27
N ILE A 286 -57.20 4.49 -34.19
CA ILE A 286 -55.86 3.89 -34.16
C ILE A 286 -55.04 4.45 -32.98
N ALA A 287 -55.19 5.76 -32.67
CA ALA A 287 -54.54 6.38 -31.51
C ALA A 287 -55.01 5.74 -30.19
N GLU A 288 -56.33 5.54 -30.05
CA GLU A 288 -56.90 4.89 -28.87
C GLU A 288 -56.44 3.42 -28.72
N ALA A 289 -56.39 2.67 -29.83
CA ALA A 289 -55.97 1.27 -29.84
C ALA A 289 -54.51 1.04 -29.54
N THR A 290 -53.61 1.97 -29.95
CA THR A 290 -52.14 1.81 -29.83
C THR A 290 -51.54 2.64 -28.70
N GLY A 291 -52.29 3.66 -28.22
CA GLY A 291 -51.78 4.64 -27.24
C GLY A 291 -50.72 5.59 -27.83
N LEU A 292 -50.64 5.70 -29.17
CA LEU A 292 -49.84 6.70 -29.88
C LEU A 292 -50.67 7.98 -30.12
N THR A 293 -49.99 9.12 -30.26
CA THR A 293 -50.70 10.37 -30.58
C THR A 293 -51.14 10.41 -32.04
N ALA A 294 -52.23 11.13 -32.34
CA ALA A 294 -52.73 11.30 -33.71
C ALA A 294 -51.69 11.85 -34.67
N GLU A 295 -50.89 12.82 -34.23
CA GLU A 295 -49.78 13.38 -35.00
C GLU A 295 -48.75 12.34 -35.43
N VAL A 296 -48.41 11.40 -34.52
CA VAL A 296 -47.47 10.29 -34.81
C VAL A 296 -48.06 9.34 -35.83
N ILE A 297 -49.38 9.05 -35.73
CA ILE A 297 -50.07 8.17 -36.68
C ILE A 297 -50.20 8.82 -38.07
N GLU A 298 -50.41 10.13 -38.14
CA GLU A 298 -50.42 10.86 -39.42
C GLU A 298 -49.08 10.79 -40.14
N GLY A 299 -47.99 10.81 -39.40
CA GLY A 299 -46.62 10.72 -39.91
C GLY A 299 -46.14 9.30 -40.30
N LEU A 300 -46.91 8.24 -39.97
CA LEU A 300 -46.61 6.86 -40.32
C LEU A 300 -47.08 6.52 -41.74
#